data_005cae7b0dbde8f0e5d83fecd2531691
#
_entry.id   005cae7b0dbde8f0e5d83fecd2531691
#
_cell.length_a   1.000
_cell.length_b   1.000
_cell.length_c   1.000
_cell.angle_alpha   90.00
_cell.angle_beta   90.00
_cell.angle_gamma   90.00
#
_symmetry.space_group_name_H-M   'P 1'
#
loop_
_entity.id
_entity.type
_entity.pdbx_description
1 polymer ?
#
loop_
_entity_poly.entity_id
_entity_poly.type
_entity_poly.pdbx_seq_one_letter_code
_entity_poly.pdbx_strand_id
1 'polypeptide(L)'
;NGKSYNDIYYYNEKLCKQKADGIVYDAQTKQPISAATVILFNDEMNEVEKIAADEKGYYSFTVDCGKKYYIRALKEEYEPAEIKLTTNAVNEKVNTNDIYLSKKQIPIDEGTDLAKIFNISKIYFDLDKSNIRPDAEVHLQKIIEVLKQYPNMVIDIRSHTDSRQTHKYNEALSDRRAK
;
A
#
# COMPACT_ATOMS: atom_id res chain seq x y z
N ASN A 1 -47.92 47.16 37.82
CA ASN A 1 -47.26 45.91 38.26
C ASN A 1 -46.91 45.06 37.05
N GLY A 2 -45.76 45.39 36.44
CA GLY A 2 -45.21 44.57 35.39
C GLY A 2 -44.54 43.33 35.94
N LYS A 3 -45.10 42.16 35.68
CA LYS A 3 -44.44 40.89 35.90
C LYS A 3 -43.49 40.68 34.71
N SER A 4 -42.19 40.82 34.93
CA SER A 4 -41.17 40.37 34.00
C SER A 4 -41.13 38.83 34.09
N TYR A 5 -41.57 38.15 33.07
CA TYR A 5 -41.36 36.73 32.93
C TYR A 5 -40.03 36.54 32.26
N ASN A 6 -39.06 35.98 32.94
CA ASN A 6 -37.83 35.50 32.33
C ASN A 6 -38.13 34.17 31.68
N ASP A 7 -38.42 34.18 30.40
CA ASP A 7 -38.55 32.96 29.60
C ASP A 7 -37.17 32.34 29.41
N ILE A 8 -36.97 31.16 29.99
CA ILE A 8 -35.79 30.35 29.79
C ILE A 8 -36.00 29.54 28.50
N TYR A 9 -35.31 29.92 27.43
CA TYR A 9 -35.30 29.15 26.18
C TYR A 9 -34.24 28.08 26.27
N TYR A 10 -34.63 26.82 26.16
CA TYR A 10 -33.69 25.72 25.94
C TYR A 10 -33.40 25.66 24.45
N TYR A 11 -32.19 26.06 24.05
CA TYR A 11 -31.71 25.87 22.70
C TYR A 11 -31.03 24.52 22.60
N ASN A 12 -31.63 23.59 21.89
CA ASN A 12 -31.05 22.27 21.62
C ASN A 12 -30.42 22.32 20.24
N GLU A 13 -29.15 22.71 20.17
CA GLU A 13 -28.42 22.72 18.90
C GLU A 13 -28.15 21.28 18.48
N LYS A 14 -28.91 20.79 17.52
CA LYS A 14 -28.66 19.47 16.92
C LYS A 14 -27.45 19.60 16.01
N LEU A 15 -26.29 19.20 16.49
CA LEU A 15 -25.06 19.21 15.72
C LEU A 15 -25.24 18.37 14.44
N CYS A 16 -25.01 19.00 13.30
CA CYS A 16 -25.07 18.32 12.01
C CYS A 16 -23.79 17.49 11.81
N LYS A 17 -23.94 16.18 11.70
CA LYS A 17 -22.86 15.23 11.49
C LYS A 17 -23.07 14.42 10.21
N GLN A 18 -21.97 14.03 9.59
CA GLN A 18 -21.94 13.16 8.41
C GLN A 18 -20.94 12.03 8.64
N LYS A 19 -21.04 11.00 7.82
CA LYS A 19 -20.09 9.91 7.78
C LYS A 19 -19.18 10.09 6.56
N ALA A 20 -17.87 9.95 6.77
CA ALA A 20 -16.86 9.87 5.71
C ALA A 20 -16.23 8.49 5.78
N ASP A 21 -16.51 7.64 4.81
CA ASP A 21 -15.99 6.29 4.76
C ASP A 21 -15.42 5.93 3.39
N GLY A 22 -14.81 4.75 3.30
CA GLY A 22 -14.26 4.21 2.07
C GLY A 22 -13.38 3.01 2.33
N ILE A 23 -12.74 2.54 1.28
CA ILE A 23 -11.79 1.43 1.33
C ILE A 23 -10.45 1.90 0.78
N VAL A 24 -9.37 1.47 1.41
CA VAL A 24 -8.01 1.68 0.92
C VAL A 24 -7.65 0.52 0.01
N TYR A 25 -7.31 0.81 -1.24
CA TYR A 25 -6.96 -0.16 -2.26
C TYR A 25 -5.51 -0.01 -2.73
N ASP A 26 -4.92 -1.10 -3.15
CA ASP A 26 -3.74 -1.08 -4.01
C ASP A 26 -4.13 -0.58 -5.41
N ALA A 27 -3.44 0.45 -5.90
CA ALA A 27 -3.77 1.10 -7.17
C ALA A 27 -3.63 0.17 -8.38
N GLN A 28 -2.73 -0.80 -8.32
CA GLN A 28 -2.42 -1.72 -9.42
C GLN A 28 -3.31 -2.97 -9.39
N THR A 29 -3.38 -3.64 -8.24
CA THR A 29 -4.11 -4.91 -8.12
C THR A 29 -5.59 -4.74 -7.81
N LYS A 30 -6.01 -3.53 -7.39
CA LYS A 30 -7.37 -3.22 -6.91
C LYS A 30 -7.81 -4.06 -5.70
N GLN A 31 -6.86 -4.70 -5.01
CA GLN A 31 -7.13 -5.43 -3.78
C GLN A 31 -7.14 -4.47 -2.58
N PRO A 32 -8.01 -4.71 -1.58
CA PRO A 32 -8.04 -3.90 -0.37
C PRO A 32 -6.76 -4.08 0.45
N ILE A 33 -6.30 -2.99 1.06
CA ILE A 33 -5.10 -2.95 1.92
C ILE A 33 -5.54 -2.91 3.38
N SER A 34 -5.34 -4.00 4.09
CA SER A 34 -5.62 -4.09 5.53
C SER A 34 -4.60 -3.30 6.37
N ALA A 35 -5.03 -2.85 7.54
CA ALA A 35 -4.20 -2.13 8.50
C ALA A 35 -3.42 -0.94 7.89
N ALA A 36 -3.97 -0.29 6.86
CA ALA A 36 -3.49 1.00 6.40
C ALA A 36 -3.81 2.06 7.45
N THR A 37 -2.88 2.94 7.75
CA THR A 37 -3.13 4.08 8.64
C THR A 37 -3.89 5.13 7.85
N VAL A 38 -5.08 5.53 8.33
CA VAL A 38 -5.90 6.58 7.71
C VAL A 38 -6.04 7.73 8.70
N ILE A 39 -5.73 8.94 8.24
CA ILE A 39 -5.70 10.15 9.06
C ILE A 39 -6.64 11.18 8.46
N LEU A 40 -7.53 11.69 9.28
CA LEU A 40 -8.43 12.80 8.95
C LEU A 40 -7.79 14.12 9.39
N PHE A 41 -7.69 15.07 8.49
CA PHE A 41 -7.25 16.45 8.75
C PHE A 41 -8.39 17.43 8.50
N ASN A 42 -8.42 18.52 9.26
CA ASN A 42 -9.29 19.67 8.96
C ASN A 42 -8.71 20.53 7.80
N ASP A 43 -9.37 21.62 7.46
CA ASP A 43 -8.95 22.58 6.42
C ASP A 43 -7.66 23.34 6.73
N GLU A 44 -7.24 23.38 7.99
CA GLU A 44 -5.97 23.94 8.46
C GLU A 44 -4.84 22.89 8.51
N MET A 45 -5.10 21.67 8.03
CA MET A 45 -4.15 20.52 8.08
C MET A 45 -3.80 20.06 9.50
N ASN A 46 -4.64 20.36 10.50
CA ASN A 46 -4.51 19.76 11.83
C ASN A 46 -5.14 18.36 11.84
N GLU A 47 -4.46 17.40 12.46
CA GLU A 47 -4.97 16.04 12.65
C GLU A 47 -6.21 16.09 13.56
N VAL A 48 -7.33 15.56 13.06
CA VAL A 48 -8.59 15.46 13.79
C VAL A 48 -8.74 14.07 14.41
N GLU A 49 -8.46 13.04 13.61
CA GLU A 49 -8.58 11.64 14.02
C GLU A 49 -7.65 10.76 13.19
N LYS A 50 -7.18 9.67 13.81
CA LYS A 50 -6.31 8.68 13.17
C LYS A 50 -6.78 7.28 13.52
N ILE A 51 -6.97 6.44 12.52
CA ILE A 51 -7.44 5.06 12.66
C ILE A 51 -6.60 4.12 11.78
N ALA A 52 -6.70 2.82 12.05
CA ALA A 52 -6.24 1.78 11.13
C ALA A 52 -7.44 1.22 10.36
N ALA A 53 -7.29 1.04 9.05
CA ALA A 53 -8.28 0.35 8.24
C ALA A 53 -8.42 -1.12 8.70
N ASP A 54 -9.62 -1.67 8.59
CA ASP A 54 -9.90 -3.05 9.00
C ASP A 54 -9.27 -4.10 8.04
N GLU A 55 -9.60 -5.37 8.25
CA GLU A 55 -9.11 -6.48 7.42
C GLU A 55 -9.52 -6.39 5.94
N LYS A 56 -10.60 -5.65 5.66
CA LYS A 56 -11.11 -5.39 4.31
C LYS A 56 -10.67 -4.03 3.76
N GLY A 57 -9.72 -3.36 4.43
CA GLY A 57 -9.26 -2.04 4.07
C GLY A 57 -10.25 -0.91 4.36
N TYR A 58 -11.37 -1.19 5.05
CA TYR A 58 -12.42 -0.20 5.32
C TYR A 58 -12.02 0.75 6.44
N TYR A 59 -12.36 2.03 6.25
CA TYR A 59 -12.22 3.10 7.24
C TYR A 59 -13.48 3.95 7.35
N SER A 60 -13.68 4.62 8.48
CA SER A 60 -14.83 5.49 8.69
C SER A 60 -14.59 6.55 9.75
N PHE A 61 -14.92 7.79 9.44
CA PHE A 61 -14.88 8.95 10.33
C PHE A 61 -16.25 9.60 10.49
N THR A 62 -16.49 10.24 11.64
CA THR A 62 -17.62 11.15 11.83
C THR A 62 -17.16 12.59 11.65
N VAL A 63 -17.75 13.32 10.72
CA VAL A 63 -17.35 14.68 10.34
C VAL A 63 -18.49 15.67 10.47
N ASP A 64 -18.19 16.94 10.67
CA ASP A 64 -19.17 18.02 10.70
C ASP A 64 -19.68 18.38 9.31
N CYS A 65 -20.91 18.88 9.25
CA CYS A 65 -21.48 19.42 8.01
C CYS A 65 -20.83 20.76 7.62
N GLY A 66 -20.79 21.04 6.31
CA GLY A 66 -20.34 22.33 5.79
C GLY A 66 -18.84 22.61 5.99
N LYS A 67 -18.04 21.58 6.21
CA LYS A 67 -16.60 21.68 6.45
C LYS A 67 -15.79 21.04 5.32
N LYS A 68 -14.50 21.38 5.27
CA LYS A 68 -13.52 20.75 4.38
C LYS A 68 -12.59 19.88 5.22
N TYR A 69 -12.29 18.71 4.68
CA TYR A 69 -11.38 17.74 5.29
C TYR A 69 -10.44 17.18 4.25
N TYR A 70 -9.31 16.68 4.72
CA TYR A 70 -8.39 15.87 3.92
C TYR A 70 -8.23 14.51 4.60
N ILE A 71 -8.31 13.44 3.84
CA ILE A 71 -8.16 12.08 4.33
C ILE A 71 -6.91 11.50 3.69
N ARG A 72 -5.91 11.19 4.49
CA ARG A 72 -4.62 10.65 4.03
C ARG A 72 -4.47 9.22 4.48
N ALA A 73 -4.16 8.35 3.53
CA ALA A 73 -3.81 6.95 3.81
C ALA A 73 -2.31 6.72 3.67
N LEU A 74 -1.78 5.91 4.60
CA LEU A 74 -0.37 5.56 4.72
C LEU A 74 -0.25 4.04 4.89
N LYS A 75 0.67 3.43 4.18
CA LYS A 75 1.07 2.04 4.40
C LYS A 75 2.55 1.89 4.09
N GLU A 76 3.25 1.05 4.84
CA GLU A 76 4.63 0.68 4.53
C GLU A 76 4.71 0.13 3.10
N GLU A 77 5.79 0.41 2.38
CA GLU A 77 6.01 0.07 0.96
C GLU A 77 5.10 0.80 -0.05
N TYR A 78 4.20 1.68 0.39
CA TYR A 78 3.33 2.47 -0.49
C TYR A 78 3.63 3.97 -0.39
N GLU A 79 3.42 4.68 -1.49
CA GLU A 79 3.38 6.13 -1.49
C GLU A 79 2.11 6.61 -0.76
N PRO A 80 2.21 7.65 0.09
CA PRO A 80 1.04 8.24 0.71
C PRO A 80 0.05 8.77 -0.33
N ALA A 81 -1.24 8.56 -0.12
CA ALA A 81 -2.28 9.17 -0.93
C ALA A 81 -3.23 9.99 -0.06
N GLU A 82 -3.72 11.09 -0.62
CA GLU A 82 -4.63 12.01 0.05
C GLU A 82 -5.80 12.35 -0.86
N ILE A 83 -6.98 12.43 -0.27
CA ILE A 83 -8.20 12.88 -0.92
C ILE A 83 -8.81 14.04 -0.15
N LYS A 84 -9.50 14.93 -0.88
CA LYS A 84 -10.24 16.05 -0.31
C LYS A 84 -11.72 15.71 -0.21
N LEU A 85 -12.29 15.95 0.97
CA LEU A 85 -13.71 15.84 1.23
C LEU A 85 -14.29 17.23 1.54
N THR A 86 -15.39 17.60 0.90
CA THR A 86 -16.19 18.76 1.28
C THR A 86 -17.59 18.29 1.65
N THR A 87 -17.96 18.48 2.90
CA THR A 87 -19.28 18.13 3.40
C THR A 87 -20.30 19.24 3.10
N ASN A 88 -21.55 18.89 2.93
CA ASN A 88 -22.65 19.81 2.75
C ASN A 88 -23.45 20.00 4.06
N ALA A 89 -24.62 20.66 4.01
CA ALA A 89 -25.47 20.93 5.17
C ALA A 89 -26.49 19.79 5.45
N VAL A 90 -26.37 18.63 4.80
CA VAL A 90 -27.29 17.49 4.98
C VAL A 90 -26.82 16.61 6.13
N ASN A 91 -27.61 16.49 7.19
CA ASN A 91 -27.31 15.64 8.34
C ASN A 91 -27.35 14.15 7.95
N GLU A 92 -26.50 13.35 8.61
CA GLU A 92 -26.42 11.88 8.43
C GLU A 92 -26.06 11.39 7.02
N LYS A 93 -25.59 12.28 6.14
CA LYS A 93 -25.10 11.88 4.83
C LYS A 93 -23.85 11.01 4.95
N VAL A 94 -23.78 9.96 4.13
CA VAL A 94 -22.58 9.15 3.95
C VAL A 94 -21.83 9.65 2.71
N ASN A 95 -20.56 9.93 2.88
CA ASN A 95 -19.64 10.32 1.81
C ASN A 95 -18.60 9.21 1.65
N THR A 96 -18.78 8.36 0.64
CA THR A 96 -17.87 7.26 0.37
C THR A 96 -16.74 7.73 -0.54
N ASN A 97 -15.50 7.51 -0.09
CA ASN A 97 -14.30 7.97 -0.76
C ASN A 97 -13.21 6.88 -0.67
N ASP A 98 -13.04 6.13 -1.74
CA ASP A 98 -11.98 5.13 -1.81
C ASP A 98 -10.62 5.77 -2.05
N ILE A 99 -9.58 5.23 -1.43
CA ILE A 99 -8.21 5.72 -1.54
C ILE A 99 -7.34 4.65 -2.18
N TYR A 100 -6.59 5.04 -3.22
CA TYR A 100 -5.72 4.14 -3.96
C TYR A 100 -4.26 4.47 -3.65
N LEU A 101 -3.54 3.51 -3.07
CA LEU A 101 -2.12 3.61 -2.77
C LEU A 101 -1.30 2.95 -3.87
N SER A 102 -0.29 3.64 -4.37
CA SER A 102 0.69 3.08 -5.30
C SER A 102 1.89 2.55 -4.53
N LYS A 103 2.38 1.36 -4.88
CA LYS A 103 3.63 0.86 -4.30
C LYS A 103 4.78 1.81 -4.62
N LYS A 104 5.66 2.05 -3.64
CA LYS A 104 6.90 2.80 -3.84
C LYS A 104 7.73 2.13 -4.92
N GLN A 105 8.13 2.90 -5.91
CA GLN A 105 9.07 2.41 -6.91
C GLN A 105 10.48 2.43 -6.31
N ILE A 106 11.17 1.31 -6.39
CA ILE A 106 12.59 1.24 -6.03
C ILE A 106 13.36 1.71 -7.26
N PRO A 107 14.09 2.84 -7.20
CA PRO A 107 14.89 3.27 -8.33
C PRO A 107 15.95 2.20 -8.63
N ILE A 108 15.92 1.65 -9.83
CA ILE A 108 16.85 0.62 -10.30
C ILE A 108 17.55 1.16 -11.54
N ASP A 109 18.83 1.46 -11.38
CA ASP A 109 19.70 1.93 -12.47
C ASP A 109 20.23 0.75 -13.29
N GLU A 110 20.65 1.02 -14.52
CA GLU A 110 21.32 0.04 -15.37
C GLU A 110 22.61 -0.48 -14.69
N GLY A 111 22.81 -1.79 -14.72
CA GLY A 111 23.94 -2.45 -14.07
C GLY A 111 23.77 -2.72 -12.57
N THR A 112 22.61 -2.41 -12.00
CA THR A 112 22.30 -2.66 -10.60
C THR A 112 22.21 -4.17 -10.31
N ASP A 113 22.86 -4.59 -9.21
CA ASP A 113 22.76 -5.96 -8.69
C ASP A 113 21.47 -6.13 -7.86
N LEU A 114 20.45 -6.70 -8.48
CA LEU A 114 19.13 -6.92 -7.84
C LEU A 114 19.23 -7.83 -6.60
N ALA A 115 20.18 -8.78 -6.61
CA ALA A 115 20.36 -9.67 -5.47
C ALA A 115 20.81 -8.91 -4.22
N LYS A 116 21.63 -7.87 -4.37
CA LYS A 116 22.03 -6.99 -3.27
C LYS A 116 20.91 -6.10 -2.79
N ILE A 117 20.17 -5.44 -3.69
CA ILE A 117 19.07 -4.54 -3.31
C ILE A 117 18.00 -5.28 -2.52
N PHE A 118 17.61 -6.48 -2.99
CA PHE A 118 16.55 -7.26 -2.36
C PHE A 118 17.03 -8.22 -1.29
N ASN A 119 18.32 -8.15 -0.94
CA ASN A 119 18.95 -9.06 0.02
C ASN A 119 18.65 -10.54 -0.29
N ILE A 120 18.81 -10.91 -1.57
CA ILE A 120 18.58 -12.27 -2.03
C ILE A 120 19.83 -13.09 -1.74
N SER A 121 19.66 -14.13 -0.93
CA SER A 121 20.74 -15.09 -0.66
C SER A 121 21.10 -15.87 -1.91
N LYS A 122 22.32 -16.45 -1.94
CA LYS A 122 22.71 -17.36 -3.02
C LYS A 122 21.70 -18.49 -3.15
N ILE A 123 21.21 -18.70 -4.36
CA ILE A 123 20.29 -19.77 -4.70
C ILE A 123 21.09 -21.04 -4.95
N TYR A 124 20.81 -22.08 -4.20
CA TYR A 124 21.45 -23.37 -4.34
C TYR A 124 20.53 -24.36 -5.05
N PHE A 125 21.12 -25.26 -5.81
CA PHE A 125 20.44 -26.36 -6.48
C PHE A 125 20.89 -27.69 -5.89
N ASP A 126 20.06 -28.70 -5.98
CA ASP A 126 20.45 -30.05 -5.68
C ASP A 126 21.53 -30.56 -6.65
N LEU A 127 22.25 -31.59 -6.25
CA LEU A 127 23.29 -32.17 -7.09
C LEU A 127 22.73 -32.60 -8.46
N ASP A 128 23.37 -32.15 -9.53
CA ASP A 128 23.01 -32.40 -10.93
C ASP A 128 21.59 -31.96 -11.33
N LYS A 129 20.90 -31.17 -10.51
CA LYS A 129 19.56 -30.66 -10.81
C LYS A 129 19.56 -29.18 -11.17
N SER A 130 18.56 -28.79 -11.95
CA SER A 130 18.27 -27.40 -12.31
C SER A 130 16.90 -26.92 -11.82
N ASN A 131 16.15 -27.78 -11.11
CA ASN A 131 14.86 -27.42 -10.54
C ASN A 131 15.05 -26.42 -9.39
N ILE A 132 14.25 -25.39 -9.36
CA ILE A 132 14.20 -24.41 -8.26
C ILE A 132 13.72 -25.11 -7.00
N ARG A 133 14.43 -24.90 -5.90
CA ARG A 133 14.08 -25.44 -4.59
C ARG A 133 13.03 -24.54 -3.93
N PRO A 134 12.15 -25.09 -3.07
CA PRO A 134 11.11 -24.31 -2.39
C PRO A 134 11.66 -23.14 -1.56
N ASP A 135 12.85 -23.28 -0.98
CA ASP A 135 13.52 -22.20 -0.23
C ASP A 135 13.98 -21.06 -1.14
N ALA A 136 14.25 -21.33 -2.42
CA ALA A 136 14.62 -20.32 -3.40
C ALA A 136 13.41 -19.59 -4.00
N GLU A 137 12.23 -20.20 -4.05
CA GLU A 137 11.02 -19.59 -4.61
C GLU A 137 10.66 -18.27 -3.94
N VAL A 138 10.77 -18.20 -2.61
CA VAL A 138 10.47 -16.97 -1.83
C VAL A 138 11.37 -15.81 -2.25
N HIS A 139 12.63 -16.09 -2.55
CA HIS A 139 13.58 -15.06 -3.00
C HIS A 139 13.32 -14.63 -4.44
N LEU A 140 13.01 -15.57 -5.31
CA LEU A 140 12.69 -15.29 -6.72
C LEU A 140 11.37 -14.53 -6.88
N GLN A 141 10.40 -14.74 -5.98
CA GLN A 141 9.15 -14.00 -5.99
C GLN A 141 9.37 -12.48 -5.91
N LYS A 142 10.37 -12.02 -5.14
CA LYS A 142 10.72 -10.60 -5.06
C LYS A 142 11.17 -10.04 -6.42
N ILE A 143 11.96 -10.81 -7.18
CA ILE A 143 12.39 -10.41 -8.53
C ILE A 143 11.19 -10.34 -9.48
N ILE A 144 10.28 -11.32 -9.40
CA ILE A 144 9.06 -11.33 -10.21
C ILE A 144 8.20 -10.09 -9.94
N GLU A 145 8.08 -9.66 -8.69
CA GLU A 145 7.35 -8.44 -8.33
C GLU A 145 8.00 -7.19 -8.94
N VAL A 146 9.33 -7.12 -8.93
CA VAL A 146 10.06 -6.03 -9.58
C VAL A 146 9.86 -6.03 -11.09
N LEU A 147 9.97 -7.18 -11.73
CA LEU A 147 9.74 -7.28 -13.18
C LEU A 147 8.29 -6.92 -13.57
N LYS A 148 7.32 -7.16 -12.71
CA LYS A 148 5.93 -6.68 -12.90
C LYS A 148 5.83 -5.16 -12.80
N GLN A 149 6.62 -4.51 -11.94
CA GLN A 149 6.67 -3.05 -11.83
C GLN A 149 7.40 -2.40 -13.02
N TYR A 150 8.39 -3.09 -13.58
CA TYR A 150 9.23 -2.62 -14.68
C TYR A 150 9.17 -3.58 -15.88
N PRO A 151 8.06 -3.61 -16.64
CA PRO A 151 7.83 -4.63 -17.68
C PRO A 151 8.84 -4.59 -18.85
N ASN A 152 9.56 -3.48 -19.01
CA ASN A 152 10.60 -3.31 -20.03
C ASN A 152 12.03 -3.60 -19.50
N MET A 153 12.16 -4.02 -18.22
CA MET A 153 13.45 -4.32 -17.63
C MET A 153 14.01 -5.63 -18.21
N VAL A 154 15.27 -5.58 -18.61
CA VAL A 154 16.06 -6.76 -19.01
C VAL A 154 17.00 -7.10 -17.88
N ILE A 155 17.00 -8.35 -17.44
CA ILE A 155 17.90 -8.86 -16.40
C ILE A 155 18.87 -9.87 -16.96
N ASP A 156 20.10 -9.89 -16.42
CA ASP A 156 21.12 -10.89 -16.69
C ASP A 156 21.16 -11.87 -15.50
N ILE A 157 20.87 -13.14 -15.77
CA ILE A 157 20.89 -14.22 -14.78
C ILE A 157 22.13 -15.06 -15.01
N ARG A 158 22.99 -15.13 -13.98
CA ARG A 158 24.23 -15.89 -14.02
C ARG A 158 24.20 -17.04 -13.03
N SER A 159 24.45 -18.23 -13.51
CA SER A 159 24.62 -19.42 -12.69
C SER A 159 26.04 -19.96 -12.79
N HIS A 160 26.52 -20.54 -11.70
CA HIS A 160 27.85 -21.11 -11.61
C HIS A 160 27.77 -22.55 -11.10
N THR A 161 28.66 -23.39 -11.56
CA THR A 161 28.88 -24.77 -11.07
C THR A 161 30.27 -24.88 -10.47
N ASP A 162 30.50 -25.93 -9.69
CA ASP A 162 31.87 -26.29 -9.25
C ASP A 162 32.68 -26.92 -10.41
N SER A 163 33.97 -27.15 -10.16
CA SER A 163 34.90 -27.65 -11.15
C SER A 163 35.04 -29.19 -11.20
N ARG A 164 34.11 -29.93 -10.52
CA ARG A 164 34.26 -31.41 -10.38
C ARG A 164 33.93 -32.19 -11.63
N GLN A 165 33.17 -31.62 -12.57
CA GLN A 165 32.81 -32.25 -13.84
C GLN A 165 33.55 -31.62 -15.03
N THR A 166 33.36 -32.16 -16.24
CA THR A 166 33.95 -31.59 -17.44
C THR A 166 33.39 -30.18 -17.72
N HIS A 167 34.18 -29.32 -18.35
CA HIS A 167 33.79 -27.96 -18.71
C HIS A 167 32.47 -27.94 -19.50
N LYS A 168 32.33 -28.78 -20.53
CA LYS A 168 31.12 -28.89 -21.36
C LYS A 168 29.88 -29.27 -20.56
N TYR A 169 30.03 -30.18 -19.59
CA TYR A 169 28.92 -30.58 -18.72
C TYR A 169 28.51 -29.45 -17.80
N ASN A 170 29.47 -28.79 -17.16
CA ASN A 170 29.25 -27.69 -16.25
C ASN A 170 28.63 -26.48 -16.95
N GLU A 171 29.02 -26.17 -18.16
CA GLU A 171 28.42 -25.11 -18.99
C GLU A 171 26.96 -25.42 -19.30
N ALA A 172 26.64 -26.64 -19.74
CA ALA A 172 25.26 -27.05 -20.01
C ALA A 172 24.39 -27.07 -18.75
N LEU A 173 24.93 -27.44 -17.57
CA LEU A 173 24.22 -27.39 -16.30
C LEU A 173 23.96 -25.98 -15.84
N SER A 174 24.96 -25.10 -15.94
CA SER A 174 24.86 -23.67 -15.63
C SER A 174 23.80 -22.97 -16.49
N ASP A 175 23.77 -23.24 -17.79
CA ASP A 175 22.78 -22.71 -18.73
C ASP A 175 21.34 -23.16 -18.37
N ARG A 176 21.15 -24.45 -18.02
CA ARG A 176 19.83 -24.94 -17.57
C ARG A 176 19.38 -24.32 -16.26
N ARG A 177 20.30 -23.93 -15.36
CA ARG A 177 19.97 -23.27 -14.08
C ARG A 177 19.66 -21.78 -14.23
N ALA A 178 20.15 -21.14 -15.30
CA ALA A 178 19.90 -19.74 -15.59
C ALA A 178 18.60 -19.51 -16.40
N LYS A 179 18.03 -20.54 -16.96
CA LYS A 179 16.76 -20.53 -17.73
C LYS A 179 15.57 -20.81 -16.85
#